data_6b4b982f886f65f0d74c5712ef215442
#
_entry.id   6b4b982f886f65f0d74c5712ef215442
#
_cell.length_a   1.000
_cell.length_b   1.000
_cell.length_c   1.000
_cell.angle_alpha   90.00
_cell.angle_beta   90.00
_cell.angle_gamma   90.00
#
_symmetry.space_group_name_H-M   'P 1'
#
loop_
_entity.id
_entity.type
_entity.pdbx_description
1 polymer ?
#
loop_
_entity_poly.entity_id
_entity_poly.type
_entity_poly.pdbx_seq_one_letter_code
_entity_poly.pdbx_strand_id
1 'polypeptide(L)'
;MFSSAKHPVLTGTAILTCAGILSRLIGFFYRIFLSRTIGAQGLGIYQMIFPVYAFCLSGVTAGIQSALSRCCSAALSKGNPRKGWVFFLSGSGLSVGLSLIVSFFLYTRAPWISLHILHEIRCCELLQLLAFSLPLCSIHTCIHAWYFSTRRTTVPAVSQLLEQFARVGASYVIYLIFLEQNLAPTPILAVGGMLFGELAACFFCVVCLAFQKPSYKGTTDFRVRSCLWEILTLSVPLTLNRMLVNLLQSTEAILIPGKLEASGLTNVQSLSLYGALTGMALPFILFPSAITSALSTMLLPTIAGQQAAGKEDAIIRSTEQTIQYCLWLGFLSGGIFFFFGKKLALIFYRNPDAGIFLQILAFLCPFLYLTATLTGILNGLGHTVQCLIQNLAGLGIRILFVYFAIPRLGIRGYLFGLLLSQLVITGLNLLFLHKNVKFRFPVTKWIILPCCGMILGCGCGLFTYRILCEIKTGGYVALFGGVLVAGGVFLLAMRLCSKKSTN
;
A
#
# COMPACT_ATOMS: atom_id res chain seq x y z
N MET A 1 -1.47 -31.08 -2.82
CA MET A 1 -0.59 -31.42 -3.95
C MET A 1 0.44 -30.30 -4.22
N PHE A 2 1.25 -29.89 -3.22
CA PHE A 2 2.41 -28.98 -3.33
C PHE A 2 3.37 -29.28 -2.17
N SER A 3 3.90 -30.50 -2.14
CA SER A 3 4.77 -31.01 -1.08
C SER A 3 6.09 -31.51 -1.67
N SER A 4 6.85 -30.62 -2.29
CA SER A 4 8.26 -30.92 -2.62
C SER A 4 9.00 -29.65 -3.04
N ALA A 5 8.94 -28.56 -2.26
CA ALA A 5 9.77 -27.39 -2.52
C ALA A 5 11.05 -27.50 -1.69
N LYS A 6 12.20 -27.57 -2.34
CA LYS A 6 13.54 -27.53 -1.70
C LYS A 6 13.78 -26.33 -0.78
N HIS A 7 12.89 -25.28 -0.85
CA HIS A 7 12.96 -24.07 -0.02
C HIS A 7 11.55 -23.55 0.35
N PRO A 8 10.88 -24.09 1.39
CA PRO A 8 9.49 -23.74 1.73
C PRO A 8 9.28 -22.26 2.06
N VAL A 9 10.27 -21.57 2.59
CA VAL A 9 10.20 -20.13 2.89
C VAL A 9 10.16 -19.30 1.62
N LEU A 10 10.99 -19.61 0.62
CA LEU A 10 11.03 -18.90 -0.66
C LEU A 10 9.71 -19.10 -1.44
N THR A 11 9.19 -20.31 -1.46
CA THR A 11 7.90 -20.62 -2.12
C THR A 11 6.75 -19.88 -1.43
N GLY A 12 6.72 -19.85 -0.10
CA GLY A 12 5.71 -19.12 0.66
C GLY A 12 5.76 -17.61 0.40
N THR A 13 6.95 -17.03 0.36
CA THR A 13 7.14 -15.61 0.04
C THR A 13 6.71 -15.31 -1.39
N ALA A 14 7.03 -16.17 -2.36
CA ALA A 14 6.62 -15.99 -3.76
C ALA A 14 5.09 -16.02 -3.90
N ILE A 15 4.39 -16.95 -3.23
CA ILE A 15 2.92 -17.03 -3.25
C ILE A 15 2.29 -15.75 -2.71
N LEU A 16 2.75 -15.25 -1.56
CA LEU A 16 2.25 -13.99 -0.97
C LEU A 16 2.54 -12.79 -1.87
N THR A 17 3.73 -12.75 -2.48
CA THR A 17 4.11 -11.67 -3.41
C THR A 17 3.21 -11.67 -4.65
N CYS A 18 2.98 -12.83 -5.27
CA CYS A 18 2.06 -12.95 -6.41
C CYS A 18 0.64 -12.55 -6.04
N ALA A 19 0.12 -13.03 -4.91
CA ALA A 19 -1.21 -12.65 -4.42
C ALA A 19 -1.28 -11.14 -4.15
N GLY A 20 -0.25 -10.55 -3.55
CA GLY A 20 -0.16 -9.12 -3.30
C GLY A 20 -0.15 -8.26 -4.57
N ILE A 21 0.58 -8.68 -5.61
CA ILE A 21 0.60 -8.00 -6.92
C ILE A 21 -0.79 -8.10 -7.57
N LEU A 22 -1.38 -9.29 -7.58
CA LEU A 22 -2.71 -9.50 -8.18
C LEU A 22 -3.80 -8.71 -7.45
N SER A 23 -3.76 -8.67 -6.11
CA SER A 23 -4.67 -7.84 -5.30
C SER A 23 -4.55 -6.35 -5.62
N ARG A 24 -3.32 -5.85 -5.84
CA ARG A 24 -3.10 -4.44 -6.23
C ARG A 24 -3.62 -4.17 -7.64
N LEU A 25 -3.48 -5.13 -8.56
CA LEU A 25 -4.03 -5.02 -9.91
C LEU A 25 -5.56 -4.94 -9.88
N ILE A 26 -6.22 -5.83 -9.15
CA ILE A 26 -7.67 -5.82 -8.97
C ILE A 26 -8.10 -4.49 -8.31
N GLY A 27 -7.42 -4.06 -7.25
CA GLY A 27 -7.69 -2.81 -6.56
C GLY A 27 -7.53 -1.58 -7.45
N PHE A 28 -6.59 -1.60 -8.40
CA PHE A 28 -6.42 -0.53 -9.38
C PHE A 28 -7.63 -0.41 -10.32
N PHE A 29 -8.08 -1.52 -10.92
CA PHE A 29 -9.27 -1.53 -11.77
C PHE A 29 -10.55 -1.19 -10.99
N TYR A 30 -10.66 -1.65 -9.74
CA TYR A 30 -11.75 -1.29 -8.85
C TYR A 30 -11.82 0.22 -8.61
N ARG A 31 -10.69 0.91 -8.44
CA ARG A 31 -10.67 2.38 -8.30
C ARG A 31 -11.11 3.10 -9.56
N ILE A 32 -10.81 2.56 -10.75
CA ILE A 32 -11.32 3.11 -12.01
C ILE A 32 -12.86 2.99 -12.04
N PHE A 33 -13.40 1.84 -11.65
CA PHE A 33 -14.84 1.64 -11.52
C PHE A 33 -15.45 2.66 -10.55
N LEU A 34 -14.92 2.78 -9.33
CA LEU A 34 -15.42 3.74 -8.35
C LEU A 34 -15.36 5.18 -8.84
N SER A 35 -14.29 5.59 -9.50
CA SER A 35 -14.15 6.96 -10.00
C SER A 35 -15.21 7.33 -11.03
N ARG A 36 -15.64 6.35 -11.83
CA ARG A 36 -16.67 6.53 -12.86
C ARG A 36 -18.08 6.48 -12.30
N THR A 37 -18.28 5.81 -11.18
CA THR A 37 -19.61 5.65 -10.55
C THR A 37 -19.91 6.76 -9.55
N ILE A 38 -19.00 7.02 -8.59
CA ILE A 38 -19.24 8.00 -7.53
C ILE A 38 -18.51 9.34 -7.75
N GLY A 39 -17.72 9.45 -8.83
CA GLY A 39 -17.01 10.68 -9.19
C GLY A 39 -15.88 11.06 -8.23
N ALA A 40 -15.23 12.21 -8.51
CA ALA A 40 -14.10 12.69 -7.73
C ALA A 40 -14.50 13.09 -6.30
N GLN A 41 -15.65 13.76 -6.13
CA GLN A 41 -16.15 14.18 -4.83
C GLN A 41 -16.46 12.96 -3.94
N GLY A 42 -17.19 11.98 -4.48
CA GLY A 42 -17.50 10.74 -3.77
C GLY A 42 -16.24 9.97 -3.36
N LEU A 43 -15.22 9.91 -4.23
CA LEU A 43 -13.91 9.36 -3.88
C LEU A 43 -13.22 10.16 -2.79
N GLY A 44 -13.33 11.49 -2.78
CA GLY A 44 -12.79 12.36 -1.73
C GLY A 44 -13.38 12.00 -0.36
N ILE A 45 -14.71 11.91 -0.26
CA ILE A 45 -15.42 11.51 0.95
C ILE A 45 -14.97 10.11 1.41
N TYR A 46 -14.93 9.15 0.46
CA TYR A 46 -14.47 7.80 0.73
C TYR A 46 -13.02 7.75 1.26
N GLN A 47 -12.13 8.59 0.72
CA GLN A 47 -10.73 8.64 1.18
C GLN A 47 -10.58 9.30 2.56
N MET A 48 -11.48 10.20 2.96
CA MET A 48 -11.43 10.86 4.27
C MET A 48 -11.70 9.92 5.45
N ILE A 49 -12.45 8.83 5.26
CA ILE A 49 -12.76 7.89 6.34
C ILE A 49 -11.61 6.92 6.64
N PHE A 50 -10.73 6.65 5.64
CA PHE A 50 -9.63 5.70 5.80
C PHE A 50 -8.64 6.02 6.93
N PRO A 51 -8.23 7.28 7.13
CA PRO A 51 -7.33 7.64 8.22
C PRO A 51 -7.88 7.24 9.58
N VAL A 52 -9.15 7.53 9.85
CA VAL A 52 -9.83 7.16 11.10
C VAL A 52 -9.90 5.64 11.24
N TYR A 53 -10.32 4.96 10.17
CA TYR A 53 -10.38 3.51 10.14
C TYR A 53 -9.02 2.84 10.37
N ALA A 54 -7.97 3.31 9.66
CA ALA A 54 -6.62 2.78 9.79
C ALA A 54 -6.03 2.99 11.20
N PHE A 55 -6.34 4.12 11.83
CA PHE A 55 -5.96 4.37 13.22
C PHE A 55 -6.63 3.37 14.17
N CYS A 56 -7.96 3.20 14.09
CA CYS A 56 -8.71 2.23 14.87
C CYS A 56 -8.21 0.79 14.64
N LEU A 57 -8.05 0.39 13.37
CA LEU A 57 -7.58 -0.93 12.99
C LEU A 57 -6.18 -1.22 13.51
N SER A 58 -5.27 -0.25 13.45
CA SER A 58 -3.90 -0.43 13.97
C SER A 58 -3.88 -0.67 15.46
N GLY A 59 -4.78 -0.06 16.22
CA GLY A 59 -4.91 -0.25 17.66
C GLY A 59 -5.33 -1.67 18.05
N VAL A 60 -6.15 -2.31 17.23
CA VAL A 60 -6.74 -3.63 17.56
C VAL A 60 -6.05 -4.82 16.90
N THR A 61 -5.29 -4.61 15.80
CA THR A 61 -4.73 -5.74 15.02
C THR A 61 -3.21 -5.73 14.90
N ALA A 62 -2.59 -4.58 14.56
CA ALA A 62 -1.24 -4.56 14.02
C ALA A 62 -0.15 -5.13 14.94
N GLY A 63 -0.15 -4.73 16.22
CA GLY A 63 0.82 -5.23 17.19
C GLY A 63 0.47 -6.66 17.64
N ILE A 64 -0.82 -6.95 17.82
CA ILE A 64 -1.29 -8.27 18.27
C ILE A 64 -0.98 -9.33 17.22
N GLN A 65 -1.23 -9.08 15.94
CA GLN A 65 -0.87 -10.00 14.85
C GLN A 65 0.61 -10.35 14.85
N SER A 66 1.47 -9.34 14.99
CA SER A 66 2.92 -9.54 15.00
C SER A 66 3.39 -10.31 16.23
N ALA A 67 2.85 -9.99 17.41
CA ALA A 67 3.14 -10.68 18.66
C ALA A 67 2.64 -12.14 18.61
N LEU A 68 1.41 -12.37 18.13
CA LEU A 68 0.84 -13.72 17.94
C LEU A 68 1.72 -14.57 17.04
N SER A 69 2.06 -14.07 15.85
CA SER A 69 2.90 -14.81 14.91
C SER A 69 4.23 -15.20 15.55
N ARG A 70 4.85 -14.30 16.33
CA ARG A 70 6.11 -14.55 17.02
C ARG A 70 5.97 -15.56 18.17
N CYS A 71 5.00 -15.37 19.07
CA CYS A 71 4.78 -16.26 20.22
C CYS A 71 4.38 -17.67 19.79
N CYS A 72 3.46 -17.78 18.81
CA CYS A 72 3.06 -19.07 18.25
C CYS A 72 4.25 -19.77 17.57
N SER A 73 5.02 -19.07 16.75
CA SER A 73 6.20 -19.63 16.08
C SER A 73 7.24 -20.11 17.09
N ALA A 74 7.51 -19.33 18.15
CA ALA A 74 8.45 -19.70 19.22
C ALA A 74 7.97 -20.93 20.01
N ALA A 75 6.68 -21.04 20.26
CA ALA A 75 6.12 -22.21 20.94
C ALA A 75 6.20 -23.49 20.08
N LEU A 76 5.88 -23.34 18.77
CA LEU A 76 5.94 -24.44 17.80
C LEU A 76 7.38 -24.92 17.59
N SER A 77 8.36 -24.04 17.50
CA SER A 77 9.78 -24.40 17.34
C SER A 77 10.38 -25.11 18.56
N LYS A 78 9.81 -24.88 19.76
CA LYS A 78 10.17 -25.59 21.01
C LYS A 78 9.45 -26.93 21.18
N GLY A 79 8.69 -27.39 20.16
CA GLY A 79 7.94 -28.63 20.23
C GLY A 79 6.67 -28.57 21.10
N ASN A 80 6.19 -27.37 21.45
CA ASN A 80 5.00 -27.16 22.29
C ASN A 80 3.79 -26.60 21.49
N PRO A 81 3.19 -27.39 20.59
CA PRO A 81 2.13 -26.90 19.72
C PRO A 81 0.86 -26.51 20.49
N ARG A 82 0.59 -27.13 21.64
CA ARG A 82 -0.52 -26.76 22.51
C ARG A 82 -0.35 -25.36 23.10
N LYS A 83 0.86 -25.00 23.55
CA LYS A 83 1.17 -23.64 24.01
C LYS A 83 0.95 -22.62 22.87
N GLY A 84 1.36 -22.96 21.64
CA GLY A 84 1.09 -22.15 20.46
C GLY A 84 -0.39 -21.93 20.22
N TRP A 85 -1.22 -22.96 20.40
CA TRP A 85 -2.68 -22.85 20.27
C TRP A 85 -3.31 -22.00 21.38
N VAL A 86 -2.82 -22.11 22.62
CA VAL A 86 -3.26 -21.24 23.73
C VAL A 86 -2.90 -19.78 23.47
N PHE A 87 -1.70 -19.50 22.96
CA PHE A 87 -1.33 -18.16 22.51
C PHE A 87 -2.30 -17.64 21.45
N PHE A 88 -2.58 -18.45 20.42
CA PHE A 88 -3.50 -18.08 19.35
C PHE A 88 -4.90 -17.73 19.90
N LEU A 89 -5.49 -18.59 20.72
CA LEU A 89 -6.83 -18.35 21.29
C LEU A 89 -6.86 -17.12 22.20
N SER A 90 -5.86 -16.99 23.09
CA SER A 90 -5.78 -15.85 24.01
C SER A 90 -5.60 -14.52 23.28
N GLY A 91 -4.70 -14.46 22.31
CA GLY A 91 -4.46 -13.27 21.54
C GLY A 91 -5.58 -12.92 20.57
N SER A 92 -6.24 -13.93 19.97
CA SER A 92 -7.43 -13.72 19.16
C SER A 92 -8.59 -13.20 20.01
N GLY A 93 -8.81 -13.77 21.18
CA GLY A 93 -9.82 -13.27 22.13
C GLY A 93 -9.58 -11.83 22.56
N LEU A 94 -8.30 -11.47 22.82
CA LEU A 94 -7.92 -10.09 23.14
C LEU A 94 -8.18 -9.15 21.97
N SER A 95 -7.74 -9.51 20.77
CA SER A 95 -7.91 -8.68 19.56
C SER A 95 -9.37 -8.48 19.19
N VAL A 96 -10.16 -9.56 19.22
CA VAL A 96 -11.61 -9.50 18.95
C VAL A 96 -12.34 -8.69 20.03
N GLY A 97 -12.03 -8.90 21.31
CA GLY A 97 -12.61 -8.11 22.40
C GLY A 97 -12.33 -6.61 22.26
N LEU A 98 -11.08 -6.25 22.00
CA LEU A 98 -10.70 -4.86 21.72
C LEU A 98 -11.40 -4.31 20.45
N SER A 99 -11.50 -5.11 19.39
CA SER A 99 -12.14 -4.68 18.15
C SER A 99 -13.64 -4.43 18.32
N LEU A 100 -14.33 -5.21 19.15
CA LEU A 100 -15.75 -4.98 19.49
C LEU A 100 -15.92 -3.67 20.27
N ILE A 101 -15.04 -3.38 21.24
CA ILE A 101 -15.07 -2.11 22.01
C ILE A 101 -14.82 -0.93 21.07
N VAL A 102 -13.78 -0.99 20.23
CA VAL A 102 -13.43 0.10 19.30
C VAL A 102 -14.51 0.25 18.22
N SER A 103 -15.10 -0.85 17.74
CA SER A 103 -16.23 -0.85 16.80
C SER A 103 -17.44 -0.14 17.39
N PHE A 104 -17.83 -0.49 18.62
CA PHE A 104 -18.92 0.16 19.35
C PHE A 104 -18.66 1.65 19.55
N PHE A 105 -17.42 2.02 19.95
CA PHE A 105 -17.02 3.40 20.11
C PHE A 105 -17.08 4.16 18.77
N LEU A 106 -16.53 3.58 17.69
CA LEU A 106 -16.55 4.19 16.37
C LEU A 106 -17.98 4.38 15.86
N TYR A 107 -18.85 3.39 16.04
CA TYR A 107 -20.26 3.45 15.64
C TYR A 107 -21.01 4.58 16.38
N THR A 108 -20.90 4.60 17.71
CA THR A 108 -21.62 5.59 18.54
C THR A 108 -21.07 7.01 18.40
N ARG A 109 -19.76 7.15 18.18
CA ARG A 109 -19.10 8.46 18.03
C ARG A 109 -18.95 8.91 16.58
N ALA A 110 -19.40 8.12 15.60
CA ALA A 110 -19.36 8.49 14.20
C ALA A 110 -19.95 9.88 13.90
N PRO A 111 -21.10 10.30 14.46
CA PRO A 111 -21.62 11.65 14.23
C PRO A 111 -20.68 12.74 14.73
N TRP A 112 -20.12 12.55 15.92
CA TRP A 112 -19.17 13.51 16.49
C TRP A 112 -17.86 13.58 15.69
N ILE A 113 -17.30 12.44 15.29
CA ILE A 113 -16.08 12.34 14.48
C ILE A 113 -16.30 13.02 13.12
N SER A 114 -17.44 12.77 12.48
CA SER A 114 -17.78 13.34 11.17
C SER A 114 -17.90 14.86 11.23
N LEU A 115 -18.51 15.41 12.28
CA LEU A 115 -18.71 16.85 12.41
C LEU A 115 -17.45 17.59 12.87
N HIS A 116 -16.74 17.07 13.89
CA HIS A 116 -15.68 17.82 14.57
C HIS A 116 -14.26 17.46 14.10
N ILE A 117 -14.05 16.25 13.58
CA ILE A 117 -12.74 15.82 13.09
C ILE A 117 -12.67 15.90 11.57
N LEU A 118 -13.65 15.29 10.86
CA LEU A 118 -13.66 15.26 9.41
C LEU A 118 -14.28 16.50 8.79
N HIS A 119 -15.07 17.26 9.53
CA HIS A 119 -15.87 18.40 9.06
C HIS A 119 -16.76 18.08 7.86
N GLU A 120 -17.22 16.80 7.76
CA GLU A 120 -18.03 16.29 6.66
C GLU A 120 -19.07 15.27 7.17
N ILE A 121 -20.31 15.70 7.27
CA ILE A 121 -21.41 14.90 7.86
C ILE A 121 -21.69 13.61 7.06
N ARG A 122 -21.48 13.63 5.73
CA ARG A 122 -21.67 12.47 4.85
C ARG A 122 -20.74 11.29 5.20
N CYS A 123 -19.66 11.53 5.97
CA CYS A 123 -18.80 10.47 6.48
C CYS A 123 -19.42 9.66 7.62
N CYS A 124 -20.51 10.15 8.25
CA CYS A 124 -21.11 9.51 9.43
C CYS A 124 -21.57 8.07 9.13
N GLU A 125 -22.44 7.92 8.14
CA GLU A 125 -22.97 6.59 7.73
C GLU A 125 -21.85 5.65 7.28
N LEU A 126 -20.84 6.20 6.59
CA LEU A 126 -19.71 5.43 6.11
C LEU A 126 -18.86 4.90 7.27
N LEU A 127 -18.62 5.71 8.31
CA LEU A 127 -17.90 5.29 9.52
C LEU A 127 -18.68 4.27 10.31
N GLN A 128 -20.01 4.41 10.40
CA GLN A 128 -20.88 3.44 11.05
C GLN A 128 -20.83 2.06 10.36
N LEU A 129 -20.88 2.04 9.03
CA LEU A 129 -20.71 0.80 8.26
C LEU A 129 -19.31 0.19 8.44
N LEU A 130 -18.25 1.02 8.40
CA LEU A 130 -16.88 0.55 8.60
C LEU A 130 -16.64 0.00 10.01
N ALA A 131 -17.36 0.47 11.01
CA ALA A 131 -17.24 -0.05 12.37
C ALA A 131 -17.46 -1.56 12.43
N PHE A 132 -18.41 -2.10 11.64
CA PHE A 132 -18.68 -3.53 11.57
C PHE A 132 -17.55 -4.35 10.92
N SER A 133 -16.69 -3.72 10.12
CA SER A 133 -15.57 -4.42 9.51
C SER A 133 -14.41 -4.70 10.48
N LEU A 134 -14.27 -3.91 11.57
CA LEU A 134 -13.19 -4.05 12.55
C LEU A 134 -13.10 -5.44 13.21
N PRO A 135 -14.20 -6.02 13.74
CA PRO A 135 -14.17 -7.37 14.32
C PRO A 135 -13.85 -8.44 13.26
N LEU A 136 -14.40 -8.32 12.05
CA LEU A 136 -14.16 -9.26 10.96
C LEU A 136 -12.68 -9.26 10.56
N CYS A 137 -12.10 -8.05 10.37
CA CYS A 137 -10.69 -7.88 10.09
C CYS A 137 -9.81 -8.43 11.22
N SER A 138 -10.18 -8.20 12.47
CA SER A 138 -9.46 -8.71 13.64
C SER A 138 -9.40 -10.25 13.65
N ILE A 139 -10.51 -10.93 13.36
CA ILE A 139 -10.59 -12.40 13.33
C ILE A 139 -9.67 -12.97 12.25
N HIS A 140 -9.84 -12.54 10.99
CA HIS A 140 -9.05 -13.13 9.91
C HIS A 140 -7.56 -12.77 10.02
N THR A 141 -7.22 -11.58 10.53
CA THR A 141 -5.84 -11.18 10.76
C THR A 141 -5.14 -12.03 11.81
N CYS A 142 -5.83 -12.39 12.91
CA CYS A 142 -5.31 -13.33 13.91
C CYS A 142 -5.12 -14.74 13.33
N ILE A 143 -6.05 -15.20 12.48
CA ILE A 143 -5.92 -16.48 11.78
C ILE A 143 -4.71 -16.45 10.82
N HIS A 144 -4.49 -15.35 10.12
CA HIS A 144 -3.27 -15.16 9.31
C HIS A 144 -2.00 -15.29 10.15
N ALA A 145 -1.95 -14.70 11.36
CA ALA A 145 -0.82 -14.84 12.27
C ALA A 145 -0.53 -16.30 12.64
N TRP A 146 -1.56 -17.10 12.86
CA TRP A 146 -1.44 -18.54 13.07
C TRP A 146 -0.83 -19.26 11.86
N TYR A 147 -1.36 -19.00 10.66
CA TYR A 147 -0.84 -19.61 9.44
C TYR A 147 0.59 -19.16 9.10
N PHE A 148 0.97 -17.92 9.39
CA PHE A 148 2.35 -17.47 9.28
C PHE A 148 3.27 -18.19 10.25
N SER A 149 2.83 -18.44 11.50
CA SER A 149 3.61 -19.17 12.51
C SER A 149 3.84 -20.64 12.12
N THR A 150 2.89 -21.25 11.40
CA THR A 150 3.01 -22.61 10.85
C THR A 150 3.66 -22.67 9.47
N ARG A 151 4.16 -21.53 8.94
CA ARG A 151 4.76 -21.38 7.60
C ARG A 151 3.84 -21.78 6.43
N ARG A 152 2.53 -21.74 6.64
CA ARG A 152 1.51 -22.01 5.61
C ARG A 152 0.95 -20.70 5.07
N THR A 153 1.55 -20.18 4.02
CA THR A 153 1.20 -18.87 3.46
C THR A 153 0.05 -18.90 2.44
N THR A 154 -0.36 -20.09 2.03
CA THR A 154 -1.43 -20.27 1.02
C THR A 154 -2.76 -19.71 1.50
N VAL A 155 -3.15 -19.97 2.75
CA VAL A 155 -4.44 -19.50 3.28
C VAL A 155 -4.51 -17.96 3.35
N PRO A 156 -3.51 -17.25 3.91
CA PRO A 156 -3.46 -15.79 3.84
C PRO A 156 -3.50 -15.24 2.41
N ALA A 157 -2.78 -15.87 1.47
CA ALA A 157 -2.72 -15.43 0.08
C ALA A 157 -4.08 -15.57 -0.63
N VAL A 158 -4.75 -16.72 -0.47
CA VAL A 158 -6.08 -16.96 -1.06
C VAL A 158 -7.14 -16.07 -0.40
N SER A 159 -7.08 -15.89 0.93
CA SER A 159 -7.97 -14.99 1.66
C SER A 159 -7.88 -13.56 1.14
N GLN A 160 -6.66 -13.05 0.89
CA GLN A 160 -6.45 -11.71 0.35
C GLN A 160 -7.06 -11.54 -1.05
N LEU A 161 -6.95 -12.55 -1.91
CA LEU A 161 -7.57 -12.52 -3.23
C LEU A 161 -9.09 -12.59 -3.15
N LEU A 162 -9.60 -13.49 -2.31
CA LEU A 162 -11.04 -13.64 -2.10
C LEU A 162 -11.68 -12.35 -1.57
N GLU A 163 -11.01 -11.68 -0.62
CA GLU A 163 -11.40 -10.36 -0.13
C GLU A 163 -11.56 -9.35 -1.26
N GLN A 164 -10.57 -9.27 -2.17
CA GLN A 164 -10.63 -8.33 -3.28
C GLN A 164 -11.76 -8.66 -4.28
N PHE A 165 -11.92 -9.94 -4.64
CA PHE A 165 -13.00 -10.36 -5.54
C PHE A 165 -14.37 -10.11 -4.92
N ALA A 166 -14.56 -10.45 -3.64
CA ALA A 166 -15.82 -10.21 -2.93
C ALA A 166 -16.11 -8.71 -2.81
N ARG A 167 -15.09 -7.88 -2.52
CA ARG A 167 -15.21 -6.42 -2.48
C ARG A 167 -15.70 -5.85 -3.80
N VAL A 168 -15.06 -6.23 -4.90
CA VAL A 168 -15.44 -5.75 -6.23
C VAL A 168 -16.84 -6.24 -6.62
N GLY A 169 -17.13 -7.53 -6.41
CA GLY A 169 -18.41 -8.14 -6.70
C GLY A 169 -19.57 -7.50 -5.91
N ALA A 170 -19.37 -7.34 -4.60
CA ALA A 170 -20.39 -6.70 -3.74
C ALA A 170 -20.62 -5.23 -4.13
N SER A 171 -19.54 -4.47 -4.40
CA SER A 171 -19.71 -3.10 -4.87
C SER A 171 -20.47 -3.02 -6.20
N TYR A 172 -20.22 -3.96 -7.10
CA TYR A 172 -20.95 -4.01 -8.37
C TYR A 172 -22.41 -4.37 -8.17
N VAL A 173 -22.73 -5.33 -7.30
CA VAL A 173 -24.11 -5.68 -6.95
C VAL A 173 -24.86 -4.49 -6.33
N ILE A 174 -24.22 -3.80 -5.36
CA ILE A 174 -24.80 -2.60 -4.75
C ILE A 174 -25.04 -1.51 -5.81
N TYR A 175 -24.10 -1.34 -6.75
CA TYR A 175 -24.27 -0.40 -7.88
C TYR A 175 -25.49 -0.75 -8.74
N LEU A 176 -25.72 -2.03 -9.05
CA LEU A 176 -26.92 -2.45 -9.81
C LEU A 176 -28.21 -2.15 -9.05
N ILE A 177 -28.23 -2.35 -7.73
CA ILE A 177 -29.38 -2.02 -6.88
C ILE A 177 -29.68 -0.51 -6.92
N PHE A 178 -28.64 0.36 -6.87
CA PHE A 178 -28.81 1.81 -7.00
C PHE A 178 -29.41 2.18 -8.37
N LEU A 179 -28.95 1.53 -9.45
CA LEU A 179 -29.48 1.77 -10.80
C LEU A 179 -30.95 1.35 -10.93
N GLU A 180 -31.30 0.18 -10.40
CA GLU A 180 -32.67 -0.33 -10.44
C GLU A 180 -33.64 0.58 -9.67
N GLN A 181 -33.19 1.16 -8.57
CA GLN A 181 -33.98 2.09 -7.77
C GLN A 181 -33.92 3.55 -8.28
N ASN A 182 -33.23 3.81 -9.38
CA ASN A 182 -32.99 5.16 -9.92
C ASN A 182 -32.33 6.12 -8.92
N LEU A 183 -31.49 5.57 -7.99
CA LEU A 183 -30.76 6.35 -7.02
C LEU A 183 -29.35 6.69 -7.55
N ALA A 184 -28.87 7.88 -7.22
CA ALA A 184 -27.51 8.26 -7.53
C ALA A 184 -26.49 7.42 -6.71
N PRO A 185 -25.45 6.81 -7.33
CA PRO A 185 -24.44 6.07 -6.61
C PRO A 185 -23.71 6.92 -5.59
N THR A 186 -23.60 6.44 -4.35
CA THR A 186 -22.94 7.12 -3.24
C THR A 186 -21.71 6.37 -2.78
N PRO A 187 -20.81 6.96 -1.95
CA PRO A 187 -19.66 6.27 -1.38
C PRO A 187 -19.98 5.02 -0.54
N ILE A 188 -21.24 4.83 -0.12
CA ILE A 188 -21.75 3.63 0.56
C ILE A 188 -21.44 2.37 -0.26
N LEU A 189 -21.51 2.46 -1.57
CA LEU A 189 -21.14 1.39 -2.50
C LEU A 189 -19.72 0.88 -2.26
N ALA A 190 -18.77 1.77 -2.05
CA ALA A 190 -17.36 1.42 -1.82
C ALA A 190 -17.14 0.81 -0.43
N VAL A 191 -17.80 1.38 0.58
CA VAL A 191 -17.71 0.91 1.98
C VAL A 191 -18.44 -0.42 2.17
N GLY A 192 -19.62 -0.56 1.56
CA GLY A 192 -20.35 -1.84 1.53
C GLY A 192 -19.53 -2.95 0.89
N GLY A 193 -18.92 -2.66 -0.27
CA GLY A 193 -18.01 -3.60 -0.89
C GLY A 193 -16.84 -4.00 0.02
N MET A 194 -16.26 -3.04 0.76
CA MET A 194 -15.21 -3.33 1.73
C MET A 194 -15.70 -4.25 2.85
N LEU A 195 -16.87 -3.98 3.43
CA LEU A 195 -17.45 -4.80 4.49
C LEU A 195 -17.71 -6.25 4.02
N PHE A 196 -18.28 -6.44 2.84
CA PHE A 196 -18.49 -7.77 2.27
C PHE A 196 -17.18 -8.48 1.91
N GLY A 197 -16.16 -7.74 1.49
CA GLY A 197 -14.81 -8.28 1.29
C GLY A 197 -14.22 -8.85 2.58
N GLU A 198 -14.26 -8.06 3.67
CA GLU A 198 -13.81 -8.50 5.01
C GLU A 198 -14.62 -9.70 5.52
N LEU A 199 -15.92 -9.72 5.29
CA LEU A 199 -16.80 -10.83 5.67
C LEU A 199 -16.43 -12.12 4.92
N ALA A 200 -16.19 -12.05 3.62
CA ALA A 200 -15.77 -13.19 2.82
C ALA A 200 -14.41 -13.73 3.25
N ALA A 201 -13.44 -12.85 3.49
CA ALA A 201 -12.12 -13.21 4.00
C ALA A 201 -12.19 -13.87 5.38
N CYS A 202 -12.96 -13.28 6.28
CA CYS A 202 -13.20 -13.81 7.62
C CYS A 202 -13.84 -15.20 7.57
N PHE A 203 -14.92 -15.36 6.81
CA PHE A 203 -15.62 -16.63 6.64
C PHE A 203 -14.69 -17.71 6.10
N PHE A 204 -13.94 -17.42 5.03
CA PHE A 204 -12.97 -18.35 4.45
C PHE A 204 -11.90 -18.76 5.47
N CYS A 205 -11.33 -17.81 6.21
CA CYS A 205 -10.31 -18.09 7.21
C CYS A 205 -10.84 -18.96 8.36
N VAL A 206 -12.05 -18.68 8.85
CA VAL A 206 -12.70 -19.47 9.89
C VAL A 206 -12.97 -20.90 9.43
N VAL A 207 -13.49 -21.06 8.21
CA VAL A 207 -13.73 -22.39 7.60
C VAL A 207 -12.41 -23.15 7.46
N CYS A 208 -11.36 -22.55 6.92
CA CYS A 208 -10.05 -23.19 6.82
C CYS A 208 -9.49 -23.61 8.19
N LEU A 209 -9.66 -22.77 9.19
CA LEU A 209 -9.21 -23.06 10.56
C LEU A 209 -10.02 -24.22 11.18
N ALA A 210 -11.33 -24.27 10.96
CA ALA A 210 -12.21 -25.33 11.45
C ALA A 210 -11.84 -26.71 10.90
N PHE A 211 -11.55 -26.78 9.59
CA PHE A 211 -11.11 -28.03 8.94
C PHE A 211 -9.67 -28.44 9.30
N GLN A 212 -8.82 -27.50 9.68
CA GLN A 212 -7.42 -27.75 10.01
C GLN A 212 -7.11 -27.60 11.49
N LYS A 213 -8.16 -27.66 12.33
CA LYS A 213 -8.02 -27.51 13.78
C LYS A 213 -7.04 -28.55 14.32
N PRO A 214 -5.96 -28.12 14.95
CA PRO A 214 -4.97 -29.05 15.48
C PRO A 214 -5.58 -29.83 16.66
N SER A 215 -5.50 -31.15 16.59
CA SER A 215 -5.90 -32.03 17.70
C SER A 215 -4.67 -32.26 18.57
N TYR A 216 -4.62 -31.61 19.73
CA TYR A 216 -3.54 -31.80 20.69
C TYR A 216 -4.03 -32.66 21.85
N LYS A 217 -3.42 -33.85 22.01
CA LYS A 217 -3.60 -34.71 23.18
C LYS A 217 -2.54 -34.34 24.22
N GLY A 218 -2.93 -34.06 25.45
CA GLY A 218 -2.03 -33.79 26.58
C GLY A 218 -2.61 -32.84 27.63
N THR A 219 -2.19 -32.98 28.87
CA THR A 219 -2.74 -32.33 30.08
C THR A 219 -1.88 -31.21 30.67
N THR A 220 -0.96 -30.63 29.91
CA THR A 220 -0.13 -29.52 30.45
C THR A 220 -0.94 -28.22 30.55
N ASP A 221 -1.11 -27.80 31.79
CA ASP A 221 -1.90 -26.61 32.16
C ASP A 221 -1.06 -25.34 31.91
N PHE A 222 -1.31 -24.66 30.78
CA PHE A 222 -0.74 -23.34 30.52
C PHE A 222 -1.70 -22.28 31.04
N ARG A 223 -1.23 -21.43 31.97
CA ARG A 223 -2.02 -20.31 32.48
C ARG A 223 -2.25 -19.28 31.36
N VAL A 224 -3.49 -19.13 30.94
CA VAL A 224 -3.92 -18.14 29.91
C VAL A 224 -3.41 -16.73 30.27
N ARG A 225 -3.43 -16.36 31.55
CA ARG A 225 -2.93 -15.07 32.05
C ARG A 225 -1.47 -14.83 31.70
N SER A 226 -0.60 -15.86 31.81
CA SER A 226 0.82 -15.74 31.44
C SER A 226 0.99 -15.54 29.94
N CYS A 227 0.22 -16.27 29.13
CA CYS A 227 0.24 -16.12 27.68
C CYS A 227 -0.24 -14.71 27.24
N LEU A 228 -1.30 -14.20 27.85
CA LEU A 228 -1.79 -12.84 27.60
C LEU A 228 -0.75 -11.79 27.95
N TRP A 229 -0.07 -11.92 29.09
CA TRP A 229 0.97 -10.97 29.50
C TRP A 229 2.14 -10.97 28.51
N GLU A 230 2.58 -12.13 28.05
CA GLU A 230 3.65 -12.27 27.05
C GLU A 230 3.26 -11.61 25.71
N ILE A 231 2.00 -11.81 25.28
CA ILE A 231 1.46 -11.14 24.07
C ILE A 231 1.41 -9.62 24.27
N LEU A 232 0.89 -9.13 25.40
CA LEU A 232 0.76 -7.71 25.67
C LEU A 232 2.12 -7.00 25.71
N THR A 233 3.11 -7.59 26.35
CA THR A 233 4.48 -7.05 26.44
C THR A 233 5.09 -6.85 25.05
N LEU A 234 4.81 -7.74 24.10
CA LEU A 234 5.29 -7.62 22.72
C LEU A 234 4.40 -6.74 21.85
N SER A 235 3.08 -6.82 22.02
CA SER A 235 2.13 -6.13 21.14
C SER A 235 2.03 -4.64 21.43
N VAL A 236 2.09 -4.20 22.69
CA VAL A 236 1.91 -2.79 23.06
C VAL A 236 2.91 -1.87 22.37
N PRO A 237 4.25 -2.10 22.45
CA PRO A 237 5.21 -1.23 21.74
C PRO A 237 5.01 -1.21 20.23
N LEU A 238 4.69 -2.38 19.63
CA LEU A 238 4.45 -2.49 18.18
C LEU A 238 3.16 -1.75 17.76
N THR A 239 2.11 -1.86 18.57
CA THR A 239 0.85 -1.15 18.36
C THR A 239 1.04 0.36 18.46
N LEU A 240 1.70 0.84 19.51
CA LEU A 240 1.95 2.27 19.72
C LEU A 240 2.75 2.87 18.55
N ASN A 241 3.78 2.18 18.08
CA ASN A 241 4.55 2.62 16.92
C ASN A 241 3.67 2.74 15.65
N ARG A 242 2.86 1.74 15.37
CA ARG A 242 1.94 1.76 14.22
C ARG A 242 0.86 2.83 14.37
N MET A 243 0.30 2.98 15.56
CA MET A 243 -0.69 4.03 15.84
C MET A 243 -0.10 5.43 15.66
N LEU A 244 1.13 5.68 16.11
CA LEU A 244 1.81 6.95 15.92
C LEU A 244 1.96 7.31 14.44
N VAL A 245 2.44 6.36 13.62
CA VAL A 245 2.57 6.58 12.17
C VAL A 245 1.21 6.83 11.53
N ASN A 246 0.20 6.01 11.87
CA ASN A 246 -1.15 6.18 11.34
C ASN A 246 -1.81 7.47 11.83
N LEU A 247 -1.55 7.91 13.05
CA LEU A 247 -2.05 9.19 13.56
C LEU A 247 -1.51 10.37 12.74
N LEU A 248 -0.20 10.39 12.45
CA LEU A 248 0.40 11.44 11.64
C LEU A 248 -0.14 11.43 10.19
N GLN A 249 -0.28 10.24 9.59
CA GLN A 249 -0.90 10.10 8.26
C GLN A 249 -2.37 10.53 8.27
N SER A 250 -3.09 10.23 9.34
CA SER A 250 -4.48 10.64 9.52
C SER A 250 -4.60 12.16 9.65
N THR A 251 -3.72 12.77 10.44
CA THR A 251 -3.66 14.23 10.61
C THR A 251 -3.40 14.90 9.25
N GLU A 252 -2.44 14.40 8.46
CA GLU A 252 -2.17 14.89 7.12
C GLU A 252 -3.44 14.82 6.25
N ALA A 253 -4.06 13.65 6.16
CA ALA A 253 -5.19 13.41 5.27
C ALA A 253 -6.45 14.22 5.65
N ILE A 254 -6.70 14.38 6.94
CA ILE A 254 -7.85 15.14 7.45
C ILE A 254 -7.66 16.65 7.25
N LEU A 255 -6.44 17.16 7.42
CA LEU A 255 -6.16 18.59 7.27
C LEU A 255 -6.25 19.08 5.84
N ILE A 256 -5.98 18.24 4.82
CA ILE A 256 -5.90 18.65 3.41
C ILE A 256 -7.21 19.31 2.94
N PRO A 257 -8.42 18.68 3.04
CA PRO A 257 -9.65 19.29 2.57
C PRO A 257 -9.96 20.61 3.28
N GLY A 258 -9.85 20.66 4.61
CA GLY A 258 -10.11 21.87 5.37
C GLY A 258 -9.13 23.03 5.05
N LYS A 259 -7.85 22.72 4.77
CA LYS A 259 -6.87 23.74 4.33
C LYS A 259 -7.08 24.19 2.89
N LEU A 260 -7.65 23.33 2.04
CA LEU A 260 -8.09 23.72 0.69
C LEU A 260 -9.28 24.67 0.75
N GLU A 261 -10.23 24.44 1.65
CA GLU A 261 -11.32 25.38 1.90
C GLU A 261 -10.79 26.75 2.40
N ALA A 262 -9.81 26.73 3.31
CA ALA A 262 -9.15 27.95 3.77
C ALA A 262 -8.41 28.71 2.66
N SER A 263 -8.07 28.05 1.53
CA SER A 263 -7.52 28.71 0.34
C SER A 263 -8.56 29.38 -0.58
N GLY A 264 -9.86 29.34 -0.19
CA GLY A 264 -10.98 29.96 -0.93
C GLY A 264 -11.77 28.99 -1.81
N LEU A 265 -11.54 27.68 -1.71
CA LEU A 265 -12.34 26.69 -2.44
C LEU A 265 -13.61 26.32 -1.66
N THR A 266 -14.65 25.94 -2.41
CA THR A 266 -15.85 25.38 -1.78
C THR A 266 -15.56 23.95 -1.26
N ASN A 267 -16.37 23.46 -0.30
CA ASN A 267 -16.27 22.10 0.21
C ASN A 267 -16.28 21.05 -0.94
N VAL A 268 -17.20 21.20 -1.90
CA VAL A 268 -17.32 20.31 -3.07
C VAL A 268 -16.04 20.30 -3.91
N GLN A 269 -15.45 21.47 -4.16
CA GLN A 269 -14.22 21.58 -4.92
C GLN A 269 -13.02 20.98 -4.17
N SER A 270 -12.92 21.25 -2.87
CA SER A 270 -11.87 20.73 -2.01
C SER A 270 -11.89 19.20 -1.97
N LEU A 271 -13.05 18.60 -1.76
CA LEU A 271 -13.24 17.15 -1.78
C LEU A 271 -12.99 16.54 -3.16
N SER A 272 -13.41 17.23 -4.23
CA SER A 272 -13.16 16.76 -5.60
C SER A 272 -11.67 16.75 -5.94
N LEU A 273 -10.93 17.80 -5.59
CA LEU A 273 -9.48 17.85 -5.77
C LEU A 273 -8.76 16.82 -4.92
N TYR A 274 -9.16 16.66 -3.65
CA TYR A 274 -8.62 15.64 -2.77
C TYR A 274 -8.88 14.23 -3.31
N GLY A 275 -10.09 13.94 -3.79
CA GLY A 275 -10.46 12.66 -4.40
C GLY A 275 -9.75 12.40 -5.72
N ALA A 276 -9.60 13.41 -6.59
CA ALA A 276 -8.83 13.30 -7.82
C ALA A 276 -7.34 12.98 -7.54
N LEU A 277 -6.76 13.59 -6.50
CA LEU A 277 -5.38 13.33 -6.10
C LEU A 277 -5.22 11.95 -5.47
N THR A 278 -5.96 11.66 -4.38
CA THR A 278 -5.76 10.47 -3.55
C THR A 278 -6.47 9.23 -4.09
N GLY A 279 -7.62 9.42 -4.74
CA GLY A 279 -8.43 8.33 -5.31
C GLY A 279 -8.10 7.98 -6.75
N MET A 280 -7.56 8.92 -7.54
CA MET A 280 -7.29 8.71 -8.98
C MET A 280 -5.78 8.78 -9.30
N ALA A 281 -5.10 9.92 -9.06
CA ALA A 281 -3.73 10.12 -9.49
C ALA A 281 -2.71 9.26 -8.71
N LEU A 282 -2.74 9.28 -7.38
CA LEU A 282 -1.81 8.50 -6.56
C LEU A 282 -1.87 6.98 -6.83
N PRO A 283 -3.04 6.35 -7.04
CA PRO A 283 -3.09 4.93 -7.41
C PRO A 283 -2.37 4.58 -8.71
N PHE A 284 -2.37 5.48 -9.70
CA PHE A 284 -1.57 5.29 -10.92
C PHE A 284 -0.07 5.31 -10.63
N ILE A 285 0.38 6.29 -9.84
CA ILE A 285 1.78 6.41 -9.44
C ILE A 285 2.23 5.20 -8.60
N LEU A 286 1.33 4.70 -7.72
CA LEU A 286 1.61 3.56 -6.86
C LEU A 286 1.51 2.19 -7.58
N PHE A 287 0.90 2.13 -8.76
CA PHE A 287 0.73 0.86 -9.46
C PHE A 287 2.08 0.21 -9.85
N PRO A 288 3.03 0.88 -10.53
CA PRO A 288 4.34 0.29 -10.80
C PRO A 288 5.16 0.01 -9.53
N SER A 289 4.91 0.73 -8.43
CA SER A 289 5.60 0.49 -7.15
C SER A 289 5.30 -0.89 -6.54
N ALA A 290 4.29 -1.60 -7.05
CA ALA A 290 4.03 -2.99 -6.68
C ALA A 290 5.26 -3.87 -6.92
N ILE A 291 5.98 -3.65 -8.02
CA ILE A 291 7.20 -4.37 -8.38
C ILE A 291 8.32 -4.07 -7.37
N THR A 292 8.53 -2.80 -7.05
CA THR A 292 9.59 -2.39 -6.10
C THR A 292 9.28 -2.81 -4.66
N SER A 293 8.00 -2.86 -4.29
CA SER A 293 7.58 -3.38 -2.99
C SER A 293 7.80 -4.88 -2.88
N ALA A 294 7.52 -5.64 -3.94
CA ALA A 294 7.82 -7.07 -4.00
C ALA A 294 9.32 -7.32 -3.89
N LEU A 295 10.13 -6.54 -4.64
CA LEU A 295 11.58 -6.60 -4.57
C LEU A 295 12.10 -6.27 -3.16
N SER A 296 11.57 -5.23 -2.51
CA SER A 296 11.89 -4.86 -1.13
C SER A 296 11.67 -6.01 -0.15
N THR A 297 10.54 -6.72 -0.29
CA THR A 297 10.20 -7.87 0.56
C THR A 297 11.19 -9.04 0.39
N MET A 298 11.68 -9.26 -0.83
CA MET A 298 12.68 -10.30 -1.13
C MET A 298 14.10 -9.90 -0.70
N LEU A 299 14.43 -8.61 -0.79
CA LEU A 299 15.74 -8.09 -0.40
C LEU A 299 15.99 -8.20 1.11
N LEU A 300 15.00 -7.99 1.95
CA LEU A 300 15.13 -8.04 3.40
C LEU A 300 15.82 -9.35 3.89
N PRO A 301 15.30 -10.56 3.62
CA PRO A 301 15.95 -11.80 4.03
C PRO A 301 17.25 -12.07 3.28
N THR A 302 17.37 -11.63 2.01
CA THR A 302 18.57 -11.82 1.20
C THR A 302 19.75 -11.04 1.79
N ILE A 303 19.56 -9.76 2.09
CA ILE A 303 20.59 -8.89 2.68
C ILE A 303 20.94 -9.35 4.09
N ALA A 304 19.96 -9.71 4.93
CA ALA A 304 20.21 -10.25 6.26
C ALA A 304 21.05 -11.55 6.21
N GLY A 305 20.77 -12.44 5.25
CA GLY A 305 21.54 -13.66 5.05
C GLY A 305 22.97 -13.40 4.55
N GLN A 306 23.15 -12.45 3.64
CA GLN A 306 24.47 -12.04 3.14
C GLN A 306 25.30 -11.40 4.26
N GLN A 307 24.68 -10.57 5.11
CA GLN A 307 25.30 -9.93 6.26
C GLN A 307 25.76 -10.99 7.29
N ALA A 308 24.87 -11.93 7.63
CA ALA A 308 25.21 -13.02 8.55
C ALA A 308 26.36 -13.91 8.03
N ALA A 309 26.50 -14.03 6.71
CA ALA A 309 27.58 -14.78 6.05
C ALA A 309 28.86 -13.96 5.82
N GLY A 310 28.91 -12.68 6.24
CA GLY A 310 30.07 -11.79 6.04
C GLY A 310 30.37 -11.44 4.58
N LYS A 311 29.37 -11.56 3.66
CA LYS A 311 29.54 -11.36 2.21
C LYS A 311 29.27 -9.91 1.80
N GLU A 312 30.17 -8.98 2.18
CA GLU A 312 30.02 -7.54 1.90
C GLU A 312 29.90 -7.23 0.41
N ASP A 313 30.73 -7.86 -0.45
CA ASP A 313 30.65 -7.66 -1.91
C ASP A 313 29.31 -8.09 -2.52
N ALA A 314 28.66 -9.08 -1.94
CA ALA A 314 27.33 -9.51 -2.37
C ALA A 314 26.27 -8.48 -1.98
N ILE A 315 26.38 -7.86 -0.81
CA ILE A 315 25.50 -6.78 -0.36
C ILE A 315 25.65 -5.57 -1.28
N ILE A 316 26.90 -5.17 -1.58
CA ILE A 316 27.19 -4.04 -2.50
C ILE A 316 26.55 -4.29 -3.87
N ARG A 317 26.82 -5.46 -4.49
CA ARG A 317 26.26 -5.82 -5.80
C ARG A 317 24.73 -5.84 -5.79
N SER A 318 24.12 -6.47 -4.78
CA SER A 318 22.65 -6.50 -4.65
C SER A 318 22.07 -5.09 -4.52
N THR A 319 22.73 -4.21 -3.77
CA THR A 319 22.34 -2.82 -3.58
C THR A 319 22.42 -2.04 -4.88
N GLU A 320 23.55 -2.10 -5.59
CA GLU A 320 23.78 -1.39 -6.85
C GLU A 320 22.77 -1.81 -7.93
N GLN A 321 22.57 -3.12 -8.10
CA GLN A 321 21.59 -3.64 -9.06
C GLN A 321 20.16 -3.19 -8.73
N THR A 322 19.81 -3.21 -7.46
CA THR A 322 18.48 -2.81 -7.01
C THR A 322 18.23 -1.33 -7.27
N ILE A 323 19.18 -0.45 -6.90
CA ILE A 323 19.08 0.99 -7.16
C ILE A 323 18.91 1.23 -8.66
N GLN A 324 19.72 0.58 -9.49
CA GLN A 324 19.66 0.72 -10.93
C GLN A 324 18.27 0.34 -11.50
N TYR A 325 17.74 -0.83 -11.14
CA TYR A 325 16.42 -1.26 -11.63
C TYR A 325 15.27 -0.37 -11.13
N CYS A 326 15.34 0.11 -9.89
CA CYS A 326 14.33 1.02 -9.36
C CYS A 326 14.35 2.37 -10.06
N LEU A 327 15.53 2.91 -10.37
CA LEU A 327 15.67 4.14 -11.14
C LEU A 327 15.16 3.95 -12.58
N TRP A 328 15.48 2.85 -13.24
CA TRP A 328 14.96 2.56 -14.58
C TRP A 328 13.44 2.51 -14.60
N LEU A 329 12.83 1.78 -13.65
CA LEU A 329 11.37 1.74 -13.52
C LEU A 329 10.79 3.11 -13.19
N GLY A 330 11.47 3.88 -12.33
CA GLY A 330 11.06 5.21 -11.92
C GLY A 330 11.08 6.22 -13.08
N PHE A 331 12.16 6.25 -13.87
CA PHE A 331 12.25 7.10 -15.06
C PHE A 331 11.25 6.69 -16.14
N LEU A 332 11.10 5.38 -16.41
CA LEU A 332 10.12 4.90 -17.38
C LEU A 332 8.69 5.29 -16.98
N SER A 333 8.29 4.99 -15.75
CA SER A 333 6.95 5.30 -15.26
C SER A 333 6.72 6.81 -15.18
N GLY A 334 7.72 7.56 -14.69
CA GLY A 334 7.68 9.02 -14.63
C GLY A 334 7.53 9.63 -16.03
N GLY A 335 8.27 9.15 -17.02
CA GLY A 335 8.11 9.58 -18.42
C GLY A 335 6.71 9.30 -18.96
N ILE A 336 6.19 8.07 -18.76
CA ILE A 336 4.85 7.72 -19.19
C ILE A 336 3.81 8.65 -18.54
N PHE A 337 3.89 8.87 -17.22
CA PHE A 337 2.92 9.74 -16.52
C PHE A 337 3.07 11.21 -16.89
N PHE A 338 4.27 11.69 -17.17
CA PHE A 338 4.49 13.07 -17.60
C PHE A 338 3.92 13.33 -19.00
N PHE A 339 4.25 12.48 -19.98
CA PHE A 339 3.87 12.70 -21.38
C PHE A 339 2.44 12.22 -21.69
N PHE A 340 1.97 11.15 -21.05
CA PHE A 340 0.65 10.57 -21.31
C PHE A 340 -0.36 10.81 -20.18
N GLY A 341 0.04 11.44 -19.05
CA GLY A 341 -0.80 11.55 -17.85
C GLY A 341 -2.17 12.16 -18.08
N LYS A 342 -2.28 13.26 -18.84
CA LYS A 342 -3.59 13.86 -19.19
C LYS A 342 -4.47 12.89 -19.97
N LYS A 343 -3.90 12.17 -20.93
CA LYS A 343 -4.62 11.22 -21.78
C LYS A 343 -5.07 10.00 -20.97
N LEU A 344 -4.19 9.49 -20.12
CA LEU A 344 -4.49 8.41 -19.18
C LEU A 344 -5.67 8.79 -18.26
N ALA A 345 -5.60 9.95 -17.61
CA ALA A 345 -6.65 10.40 -16.70
C ALA A 345 -7.99 10.62 -17.42
N LEU A 346 -7.99 11.18 -18.60
CA LEU A 346 -9.22 11.39 -19.40
C LEU A 346 -9.83 10.06 -19.85
N ILE A 347 -9.02 9.12 -20.31
CA ILE A 347 -9.50 7.82 -20.78
C ILE A 347 -10.00 6.95 -19.63
N PHE A 348 -9.26 6.87 -18.52
CA PHE A 348 -9.61 6.00 -17.40
C PHE A 348 -10.62 6.63 -16.44
N TYR A 349 -10.44 7.90 -16.07
CA TYR A 349 -11.21 8.55 -15.01
C TYR A 349 -12.17 9.64 -15.53
N ARG A 350 -12.03 10.10 -16.77
CA ARG A 350 -12.77 11.26 -17.34
C ARG A 350 -12.60 12.52 -16.48
N ASN A 351 -11.44 12.66 -15.84
CA ASN A 351 -11.15 13.77 -14.94
C ASN A 351 -9.85 14.48 -15.37
N PRO A 352 -9.90 15.77 -15.75
CA PRO A 352 -8.74 16.52 -16.21
C PRO A 352 -7.76 16.86 -15.06
N ASP A 353 -8.26 17.10 -13.83
CA ASP A 353 -7.42 17.44 -12.68
C ASP A 353 -6.50 16.28 -12.29
N ALA A 354 -7.02 15.04 -12.31
CA ALA A 354 -6.23 13.85 -12.12
C ALA A 354 -5.07 13.75 -13.12
N GLY A 355 -5.27 14.25 -14.37
CA GLY A 355 -4.23 14.30 -15.39
C GLY A 355 -3.13 15.28 -15.08
N ILE A 356 -3.47 16.46 -14.56
CA ILE A 356 -2.50 17.47 -14.10
C ILE A 356 -1.70 16.92 -12.93
N PHE A 357 -2.36 16.28 -11.96
CA PHE A 357 -1.70 15.65 -10.82
C PHE A 357 -0.76 14.53 -11.24
N LEU A 358 -1.14 13.69 -12.20
CA LEU A 358 -0.26 12.66 -12.74
C LEU A 358 1.01 13.25 -13.35
N GLN A 359 0.90 14.35 -14.10
CA GLN A 359 2.06 15.01 -14.70
C GLN A 359 3.03 15.58 -13.64
N ILE A 360 2.49 16.20 -12.59
CA ILE A 360 3.31 16.77 -11.51
C ILE A 360 3.93 15.65 -10.67
N LEU A 361 3.13 14.64 -10.30
CA LEU A 361 3.58 13.51 -9.50
C LEU A 361 4.49 12.54 -10.27
N ALA A 362 4.59 12.66 -11.59
CA ALA A 362 5.53 11.89 -12.40
C ALA A 362 6.98 12.00 -11.91
N PHE A 363 7.36 13.20 -11.44
CA PHE A 363 8.68 13.45 -10.85
C PHE A 363 8.91 12.72 -9.53
N LEU A 364 7.84 12.26 -8.88
CA LEU A 364 7.92 11.50 -7.63
C LEU A 364 8.36 10.04 -7.87
N CYS A 365 8.07 9.47 -9.04
CA CYS A 365 8.24 8.05 -9.33
C CYS A 365 9.65 7.50 -9.02
N PRO A 366 10.76 8.10 -9.50
CA PRO A 366 12.10 7.57 -9.24
C PRO A 366 12.42 7.51 -7.74
N PHE A 367 12.04 8.54 -7.00
CA PHE A 367 12.31 8.65 -5.57
C PHE A 367 11.43 7.71 -4.74
N LEU A 368 10.15 7.62 -5.07
CA LEU A 368 9.19 6.75 -4.38
C LEU A 368 9.58 5.27 -4.53
N TYR A 369 9.94 4.85 -5.75
CA TYR A 369 10.27 3.45 -6.01
C TYR A 369 11.62 3.07 -5.40
N LEU A 370 12.55 4.02 -5.39
CA LEU A 370 13.85 3.83 -4.75
C LEU A 370 13.72 3.74 -3.23
N THR A 371 12.94 4.62 -2.60
CA THR A 371 12.70 4.59 -1.15
C THR A 371 12.18 3.24 -0.67
N ALA A 372 11.23 2.65 -1.39
CA ALA A 372 10.64 1.36 -1.01
C ALA A 372 11.70 0.24 -0.89
N THR A 373 12.64 0.20 -1.84
CA THR A 373 13.68 -0.82 -1.86
C THR A 373 14.85 -0.49 -0.93
N LEU A 374 15.26 0.78 -0.81
CA LEU A 374 16.26 1.20 0.17
C LEU A 374 15.83 0.87 1.60
N THR A 375 14.55 1.09 1.92
CA THR A 375 13.98 0.69 3.22
C THR A 375 14.05 -0.82 3.42
N GLY A 376 13.84 -1.64 2.39
CA GLY A 376 14.02 -3.10 2.45
C GLY A 376 15.45 -3.51 2.75
N ILE A 377 16.43 -2.88 2.09
CA ILE A 377 17.86 -3.13 2.32
C ILE A 377 18.26 -2.72 3.73
N LEU A 378 17.90 -1.51 4.17
CA LEU A 378 18.21 -0.99 5.50
C LEU A 378 17.60 -1.84 6.62
N ASN A 379 16.35 -2.30 6.43
CA ASN A 379 15.73 -3.23 7.37
C ASN A 379 16.42 -4.59 7.37
N GLY A 380 16.91 -5.07 6.24
CA GLY A 380 17.72 -6.28 6.13
C GLY A 380 19.06 -6.17 6.86
N LEU A 381 19.66 -4.98 6.88
CA LEU A 381 20.87 -4.66 7.66
C LEU A 381 20.58 -4.39 9.14
N GLY A 382 19.32 -4.44 9.60
CA GLY A 382 18.94 -4.22 11.00
C GLY A 382 18.68 -2.77 11.40
N HIS A 383 18.74 -1.80 10.45
CA HIS A 383 18.57 -0.37 10.70
C HIS A 383 17.10 0.11 10.67
N THR A 384 16.20 -0.65 11.30
CA THR A 384 14.74 -0.39 11.27
C THR A 384 14.35 0.93 11.95
N VAL A 385 15.01 1.27 13.07
CA VAL A 385 14.76 2.53 13.81
C VAL A 385 15.14 3.74 12.94
N GLN A 386 16.24 3.66 12.21
CA GLN A 386 16.65 4.74 11.31
C GLN A 386 15.62 4.96 10.19
N CYS A 387 15.11 3.88 9.58
CA CYS A 387 14.04 3.98 8.59
C CYS A 387 12.78 4.65 9.17
N LEU A 388 12.43 4.33 10.41
CA LEU A 388 11.30 4.97 11.09
C LEU A 388 11.51 6.47 11.25
N ILE A 389 12.66 6.89 11.76
CA ILE A 389 12.98 8.32 11.96
C ILE A 389 12.92 9.08 10.63
N GLN A 390 13.49 8.52 9.57
CA GLN A 390 13.48 9.14 8.23
C GLN A 390 12.05 9.26 7.66
N ASN A 391 11.22 8.25 7.86
CA ASN A 391 9.81 8.30 7.46
C ASN A 391 9.02 9.34 8.28
N LEU A 392 9.26 9.44 9.58
CA LEU A 392 8.63 10.45 10.43
C LEU A 392 9.05 11.87 10.05
N ALA A 393 10.32 12.08 9.70
CA ALA A 393 10.80 13.36 9.20
C ALA A 393 10.08 13.76 7.89
N GLY A 394 9.93 12.81 6.97
CA GLY A 394 9.17 13.04 5.73
C GLY A 394 7.69 13.36 5.97
N LEU A 395 7.05 12.66 6.89
CA LEU A 395 5.67 12.96 7.32
C LEU A 395 5.56 14.35 7.94
N GLY A 396 6.52 14.73 8.78
CA GLY A 396 6.59 16.08 9.37
C GLY A 396 6.66 17.17 8.31
N ILE A 397 7.53 17.00 7.29
CA ILE A 397 7.62 17.93 6.16
C ILE A 397 6.27 18.05 5.44
N ARG A 398 5.59 16.94 5.15
CA ARG A 398 4.28 16.99 4.48
C ARG A 398 3.23 17.73 5.30
N ILE A 399 3.15 17.47 6.60
CA ILE A 399 2.22 18.17 7.51
C ILE A 399 2.50 19.68 7.55
N LEU A 400 3.78 20.08 7.59
CA LEU A 400 4.16 21.49 7.53
C LEU A 400 3.67 22.15 6.23
N PHE A 401 3.84 21.48 5.08
CA PHE A 401 3.34 21.98 3.80
C PHE A 401 1.80 22.02 3.74
N VAL A 402 1.13 21.03 4.32
CA VAL A 402 -0.35 21.07 4.45
C VAL A 402 -0.78 22.29 5.24
N TYR A 403 -0.13 22.60 6.35
CA TYR A 403 -0.53 23.68 7.22
C TYR A 403 -0.22 25.07 6.67
N PHE A 404 0.99 25.27 6.10
CA PHE A 404 1.48 26.58 5.70
C PHE A 404 1.36 26.86 4.20
N ALA A 405 1.53 25.84 3.35
CA ALA A 405 1.59 26.03 1.90
C ALA A 405 0.21 25.90 1.23
N ILE A 406 -0.65 24.99 1.68
CA ILE A 406 -1.99 24.84 1.08
C ILE A 406 -2.82 26.12 1.16
N PRO A 407 -2.93 26.85 2.30
CA PRO A 407 -3.74 28.06 2.35
C PRO A 407 -3.30 29.15 1.37
N ARG A 408 -2.02 29.15 0.95
CA ARG A 408 -1.46 30.16 0.04
C ARG A 408 -1.42 29.71 -1.43
N LEU A 409 -1.11 28.45 -1.67
CA LEU A 409 -0.84 27.89 -2.99
C LEU A 409 -1.87 26.85 -3.44
N GLY A 410 -2.89 26.60 -2.62
CA GLY A 410 -3.87 25.56 -2.85
C GLY A 410 -3.24 24.16 -2.90
N ILE A 411 -3.80 23.26 -3.71
CA ILE A 411 -3.33 21.89 -3.87
C ILE A 411 -1.88 21.80 -4.37
N ARG A 412 -1.38 22.81 -5.10
CA ARG A 412 0.02 22.84 -5.56
C ARG A 412 0.99 22.88 -4.38
N GLY A 413 0.65 23.58 -3.29
CA GLY A 413 1.46 23.59 -2.07
C GLY A 413 1.64 22.19 -1.50
N TYR A 414 0.59 21.37 -1.48
CA TYR A 414 0.69 19.97 -1.05
C TYR A 414 1.55 19.11 -2.00
N LEU A 415 1.39 19.27 -3.30
CA LEU A 415 2.20 18.53 -4.30
C LEU A 415 3.70 18.82 -4.14
N PHE A 416 4.07 20.10 -3.89
CA PHE A 416 5.45 20.45 -3.56
C PHE A 416 5.93 19.79 -2.26
N GLY A 417 5.08 19.76 -1.23
CA GLY A 417 5.37 19.08 0.04
C GLY A 417 5.62 17.57 -0.16
N LEU A 418 4.80 16.90 -0.97
CA LEU A 418 4.98 15.50 -1.35
C LEU A 418 6.34 15.26 -2.05
N LEU A 419 6.67 16.09 -3.05
CA LEU A 419 7.93 15.98 -3.78
C LEU A 419 9.13 16.20 -2.85
N LEU A 420 9.10 17.27 -2.05
CA LEU A 420 10.21 17.59 -1.15
C LEU A 420 10.38 16.53 -0.06
N SER A 421 9.30 16.09 0.56
CA SER A 421 9.35 15.05 1.58
C SER A 421 9.95 13.75 1.05
N GLN A 422 9.55 13.36 -0.16
CA GLN A 422 10.05 12.14 -0.79
C GLN A 422 11.53 12.25 -1.20
N LEU A 423 11.96 13.43 -1.69
CA LEU A 423 13.36 13.73 -1.96
C LEU A 423 14.21 13.62 -0.69
N VAL A 424 13.73 14.20 0.42
CA VAL A 424 14.43 14.16 1.70
C VAL A 424 14.53 12.72 2.23
N ILE A 425 13.42 11.96 2.22
CA ILE A 425 13.43 10.55 2.68
C ILE A 425 14.42 9.74 1.82
N THR A 426 14.35 9.87 0.50
CA THR A 426 15.23 9.13 -0.42
C THR A 426 16.69 9.52 -0.22
N GLY A 427 16.96 10.82 -0.09
CA GLY A 427 18.30 11.34 0.15
C GLY A 427 18.89 10.85 1.46
N LEU A 428 18.13 10.91 2.55
CA LEU A 428 18.54 10.40 3.87
C LEU A 428 18.81 8.88 3.83
N ASN A 429 17.93 8.11 3.18
CA ASN A 429 18.13 6.67 3.01
C ASN A 429 19.39 6.36 2.21
N LEU A 430 19.64 7.07 1.09
CA LEU A 430 20.83 6.88 0.27
C LEU A 430 22.11 7.25 1.01
N LEU A 431 22.14 8.41 1.70
CA LEU A 431 23.28 8.86 2.47
C LEU A 431 23.61 7.87 3.60
N PHE A 432 22.59 7.42 4.34
CA PHE A 432 22.77 6.47 5.42
C PHE A 432 23.23 5.10 4.89
N LEU A 433 22.68 4.64 3.78
CA LEU A 433 23.08 3.38 3.15
C LEU A 433 24.51 3.46 2.60
N HIS A 434 24.88 4.58 1.94
CA HIS A 434 26.23 4.76 1.41
C HIS A 434 27.31 4.76 2.52
N LYS A 435 26.99 5.33 3.68
CA LYS A 435 27.87 5.29 4.85
C LYS A 435 28.14 3.86 5.34
N ASN A 436 27.14 2.96 5.25
CA ASN A 436 27.25 1.60 5.78
C ASN A 436 27.73 0.59 4.73
N VAL A 437 27.37 0.72 3.46
CA VAL A 437 27.61 -0.29 2.39
C VAL A 437 28.66 0.16 1.37
N LYS A 438 29.01 1.47 1.32
CA LYS A 438 30.06 2.03 0.43
C LYS A 438 29.92 1.64 -1.06
N PHE A 439 28.69 1.55 -1.57
CA PHE A 439 28.41 1.26 -2.98
C PHE A 439 28.82 2.44 -3.91
N ARG A 440 29.07 2.16 -5.20
CA ARG A 440 29.36 3.18 -6.19
C ARG A 440 28.08 3.75 -6.77
N PHE A 441 28.04 5.07 -6.97
CA PHE A 441 26.89 5.76 -7.57
C PHE A 441 27.26 6.34 -8.94
N PRO A 442 27.24 5.54 -10.02
CA PRO A 442 27.59 6.03 -11.36
C PRO A 442 26.45 6.85 -11.95
N VAL A 443 26.50 8.18 -11.77
CA VAL A 443 25.46 9.15 -12.20
C VAL A 443 25.08 8.97 -13.67
N THR A 444 26.07 8.77 -14.53
CA THR A 444 25.86 8.60 -15.98
C THR A 444 24.96 7.39 -16.27
N LYS A 445 25.23 6.25 -15.63
CA LYS A 445 24.48 4.99 -15.86
C LYS A 445 23.12 4.96 -15.17
N TRP A 446 23.00 5.64 -14.03
CA TRP A 446 21.80 5.54 -13.21
C TRP A 446 20.83 6.69 -13.40
N ILE A 447 21.30 7.86 -13.88
CA ILE A 447 20.44 9.04 -14.07
C ILE A 447 20.44 9.50 -15.53
N ILE A 448 21.61 9.83 -16.11
CA ILE A 448 21.66 10.46 -17.44
C ILE A 448 21.13 9.50 -18.50
N LEU A 449 21.60 8.27 -18.51
CA LEU A 449 21.22 7.28 -19.51
C LEU A 449 19.71 6.92 -19.47
N PRO A 450 19.11 6.61 -18.28
CA PRO A 450 17.67 6.40 -18.20
C PRO A 450 16.86 7.65 -18.56
N CYS A 451 17.34 8.84 -18.24
CA CYS A 451 16.67 10.09 -18.62
C CYS A 451 16.63 10.27 -20.15
N CYS A 452 17.76 10.06 -20.83
CA CYS A 452 17.82 10.08 -22.30
C CYS A 452 16.94 8.98 -22.92
N GLY A 453 17.00 7.77 -22.38
CA GLY A 453 16.16 6.64 -22.81
C GLY A 453 14.65 6.93 -22.63
N MET A 454 14.28 7.58 -21.53
CA MET A 454 12.91 8.04 -21.28
C MET A 454 12.44 9.06 -22.32
N ILE A 455 13.24 10.08 -22.61
CA ILE A 455 12.89 11.10 -23.59
C ILE A 455 12.71 10.47 -24.98
N LEU A 456 13.66 9.64 -25.41
CA LEU A 456 13.58 8.92 -26.70
C LEU A 456 12.36 7.99 -26.75
N GLY A 457 12.18 7.16 -25.72
CA GLY A 457 11.07 6.21 -25.65
C GLY A 457 9.72 6.91 -25.67
N CYS A 458 9.53 7.93 -24.84
CA CYS A 458 8.29 8.69 -24.80
C CYS A 458 8.05 9.51 -26.08
N GLY A 459 9.11 10.03 -26.72
CA GLY A 459 9.03 10.69 -28.03
C GLY A 459 8.49 9.76 -29.11
N CYS A 460 9.09 8.55 -29.25
CA CYS A 460 8.59 7.52 -30.16
C CYS A 460 7.17 7.08 -29.83
N GLY A 461 6.86 6.92 -28.54
CA GLY A 461 5.52 6.56 -28.09
C GLY A 461 4.47 7.61 -28.44
N LEU A 462 4.78 8.91 -28.26
CA LEU A 462 3.88 10.00 -28.66
C LEU A 462 3.67 10.07 -30.16
N PHE A 463 4.72 9.82 -30.93
CA PHE A 463 4.63 9.74 -32.38
C PHE A 463 3.70 8.61 -32.83
N THR A 464 3.89 7.39 -32.25
CA THR A 464 3.01 6.24 -32.49
C THR A 464 1.56 6.55 -32.10
N TYR A 465 1.37 7.19 -30.94
CA TYR A 465 0.03 7.60 -30.51
C TYR A 465 -0.65 8.52 -31.52
N ARG A 466 0.05 9.52 -32.07
CA ARG A 466 -0.50 10.44 -33.09
C ARG A 466 -0.91 9.68 -34.34
N ILE A 467 -0.04 8.84 -34.89
CA ILE A 467 -0.34 8.02 -36.08
C ILE A 467 -1.59 7.15 -35.87
N LEU A 468 -1.66 6.46 -34.72
CA LEU A 468 -2.81 5.60 -34.42
C LEU A 468 -4.12 6.37 -34.25
N CYS A 469 -4.05 7.62 -33.76
CA CYS A 469 -5.19 8.51 -33.70
C CYS A 469 -5.65 8.96 -35.09
N GLU A 470 -4.72 9.26 -36.03
CA GLU A 470 -5.03 9.62 -37.42
C GLU A 470 -5.69 8.47 -38.18
N ILE A 471 -5.28 7.24 -37.93
CA ILE A 471 -5.87 6.01 -38.49
C ILE A 471 -7.22 5.66 -37.86
N LYS A 472 -7.70 6.46 -36.90
CA LYS A 472 -9.00 6.26 -36.18
C LYS A 472 -9.12 4.92 -35.44
N THR A 473 -8.03 4.35 -34.92
CA THR A 473 -8.00 3.04 -34.24
C THR A 473 -8.65 3.01 -32.84
N GLY A 474 -9.30 4.10 -32.42
CA GLY A 474 -9.88 4.22 -31.09
C GLY A 474 -8.87 4.67 -30.00
N GLY A 475 -9.31 5.55 -29.10
CA GLY A 475 -8.44 6.22 -28.13
C GLY A 475 -7.70 5.27 -27.18
N TYR A 476 -8.29 4.13 -26.81
CA TYR A 476 -7.64 3.12 -25.97
C TYR A 476 -6.47 2.45 -26.70
N VAL A 477 -6.71 1.98 -27.94
CA VAL A 477 -5.69 1.28 -28.74
C VAL A 477 -4.50 2.20 -29.02
N ALA A 478 -4.78 3.45 -29.41
CA ALA A 478 -3.74 4.44 -29.64
C ALA A 478 -2.88 4.70 -28.38
N LEU A 479 -3.54 4.85 -27.23
CA LEU A 479 -2.85 5.09 -25.97
C LEU A 479 -1.97 3.90 -25.55
N PHE A 480 -2.53 2.68 -25.54
CA PHE A 480 -1.77 1.49 -25.19
C PHE A 480 -0.64 1.21 -26.17
N GLY A 481 -0.85 1.41 -27.47
CA GLY A 481 0.20 1.30 -28.49
C GLY A 481 1.33 2.28 -28.24
N GLY A 482 1.02 3.56 -27.98
CA GLY A 482 2.00 4.57 -27.64
C GLY A 482 2.81 4.24 -26.37
N VAL A 483 2.14 3.78 -25.31
CA VAL A 483 2.81 3.40 -24.04
C VAL A 483 3.68 2.17 -24.22
N LEU A 484 3.23 1.16 -24.97
CA LEU A 484 4.02 -0.06 -25.26
C LEU A 484 5.28 0.27 -26.08
N VAL A 485 5.18 1.13 -27.08
CA VAL A 485 6.34 1.58 -27.87
C VAL A 485 7.30 2.38 -26.99
N ALA A 486 6.80 3.28 -26.14
CA ALA A 486 7.63 4.04 -25.21
C ALA A 486 8.43 3.10 -24.29
N GLY A 487 7.78 2.09 -23.70
CA GLY A 487 8.41 1.08 -22.86
C GLY A 487 9.41 0.22 -23.61
N GLY A 488 9.05 -0.27 -24.80
CA GLY A 488 9.91 -1.10 -25.66
C GLY A 488 11.21 -0.40 -26.07
N VAL A 489 11.10 0.84 -26.56
CA VAL A 489 12.26 1.66 -26.95
C VAL A 489 13.15 1.98 -25.76
N PHE A 490 12.56 2.34 -24.61
CA PHE A 490 13.31 2.54 -23.36
C PHE A 490 14.10 1.30 -22.96
N LEU A 491 13.47 0.13 -22.92
CA LEU A 491 14.13 -1.13 -22.53
C LEU A 491 15.22 -1.53 -23.50
N LEU A 492 15.02 -1.32 -24.80
CA LEU A 492 16.04 -1.54 -25.83
C LEU A 492 17.25 -0.62 -25.63
N ALA A 493 17.01 0.68 -25.40
CA ALA A 493 18.06 1.65 -25.11
C ALA A 493 18.89 1.23 -23.89
N MET A 494 18.23 0.81 -22.80
CA MET A 494 18.92 0.35 -21.58
C MET A 494 19.73 -0.92 -21.81
N ARG A 495 19.22 -1.89 -22.59
CA ARG A 495 19.97 -3.11 -22.96
C ARG A 495 21.21 -2.84 -23.81
N LEU A 496 21.09 -1.99 -24.81
CA LEU A 496 22.20 -1.66 -25.71
C LEU A 496 23.35 -0.97 -24.95
N CYS A 497 23.01 -0.06 -24.03
CA CYS A 497 23.99 0.63 -23.23
C CYS A 497 24.61 -0.23 -22.13
N SER A 498 23.87 -1.20 -21.58
CA SER A 498 24.43 -2.12 -20.57
C SER A 498 25.46 -3.08 -21.21
N LYS A 499 25.24 -3.54 -22.45
CA LYS A 499 26.21 -4.39 -23.18
C LYS A 499 27.54 -3.69 -23.50
N LYS A 500 27.52 -2.39 -23.81
CA LYS A 500 28.75 -1.60 -24.05
C LYS A 500 29.62 -1.39 -22.81
N SER A 501 29.14 -1.69 -21.66
CA SER A 501 29.82 -1.50 -20.36
C SER A 501 30.46 -2.78 -19.83
N THR A 502 30.21 -3.94 -20.45
CA THR A 502 30.81 -5.25 -20.11
C THR A 502 31.94 -5.64 -21.07
N ASN A 503 32.12 -4.90 -22.17
CA ASN A 503 33.32 -4.92 -23.03
C ASN A 503 34.21 -3.70 -22.70
#